data_0f3012e4c7fc7f83312dc17aeb02f41e
#
_entry.id   0f3012e4c7fc7f83312dc17aeb02f41e
#
_cell.length_a   1.000
_cell.length_b   1.000
_cell.length_c   1.000
_cell.angle_alpha   90.00
_cell.angle_beta   90.00
_cell.angle_gamma   90.00
#
_symmetry.space_group_name_H-M   'P 1'
#
loop_
_entity.id
_entity.type
_entity.pdbx_description
1 polymer ?
#
loop_
_entity_poly.entity_id
_entity_poly.type
_entity_poly.pdbx_seq_one_letter_code
_entity_poly.pdbx_strand_id
1 'polypeptide(L)'
;GAFKKVDKTTFYELAEKMIEEQVALNEIRQSTYKRKLETLKMLSSLSDKQLRKITEDDIIAYFKDNLDYAQSTLNKLYQLLGAVFKKAMKKGIISKSPLEDLRVPKSHKKTDKVRALTVEEQARLLDVLNNNDINYSEIMLVSMFTGMRGGEICALNIEDIDFQNNCIIVNKTTSRGGDNSVIVNETKTEAGMRKVLINNDLAAFLKECIGERTGGSLFVSSNNKPVTTQQVNYYFWNTLKQYDIQDKSLQGKLTFHSLRHTFATRCIESGVPPKVLQKILGHKDISVTMNVYCDVFEKFEAAHLNAVDKYMKLNNIVLGKSETKTVKVA
;
A
#
# COMPACT_ATOMS: atom_id res chain seq x y z
N GLY A 1 -57.28 -5.32 -3.71
CA GLY A 1 -55.91 -4.99 -3.38
C GLY A 1 -55.02 -6.15 -3.78
N ALA A 2 -54.11 -5.93 -4.77
CA ALA A 2 -53.14 -6.94 -5.14
C ALA A 2 -52.17 -7.17 -3.97
N PHE A 3 -52.12 -8.40 -3.46
CA PHE A 3 -51.16 -8.81 -2.47
C PHE A 3 -49.75 -8.60 -3.06
N LYS A 4 -49.03 -7.59 -2.62
CA LYS A 4 -47.60 -7.41 -2.95
C LYS A 4 -46.88 -8.68 -2.49
N LYS A 5 -46.40 -9.49 -3.41
CA LYS A 5 -45.60 -10.69 -3.12
C LYS A 5 -44.44 -10.28 -2.23
N VAL A 6 -44.36 -10.84 -1.03
CA VAL A 6 -43.30 -10.52 -0.07
C VAL A 6 -41.97 -10.93 -0.69
N ASP A 7 -41.05 -9.97 -0.85
CA ASP A 7 -39.72 -10.23 -1.35
C ASP A 7 -38.95 -11.10 -0.34
N LYS A 8 -38.50 -12.27 -0.78
CA LYS A 8 -37.79 -13.26 0.03
C LYS A 8 -36.29 -13.28 -0.24
N THR A 9 -35.76 -12.30 -0.99
CA THR A 9 -34.35 -12.20 -1.37
C THR A 9 -33.47 -12.23 -0.12
N THR A 10 -32.49 -13.14 -0.10
CA THR A 10 -31.53 -13.25 0.99
C THR A 10 -30.42 -12.21 0.86
N PHE A 11 -29.67 -12.04 1.92
CA PHE A 11 -28.50 -11.16 1.91
C PHE A 11 -27.47 -11.62 0.87
N TYR A 12 -27.18 -12.93 0.85
CA TYR A 12 -26.20 -13.52 -0.06
C TYR A 12 -26.59 -13.30 -1.54
N GLU A 13 -27.82 -13.63 -1.91
CA GLU A 13 -28.30 -13.50 -3.28
C GLU A 13 -28.17 -12.06 -3.82
N LEU A 14 -28.52 -11.05 -3.01
CA LEU A 14 -28.39 -9.67 -3.44
C LEU A 14 -26.92 -9.22 -3.50
N ALA A 15 -26.10 -9.64 -2.53
CA ALA A 15 -24.68 -9.29 -2.47
C ALA A 15 -23.91 -9.90 -3.66
N GLU A 16 -24.10 -11.20 -3.92
CA GLU A 16 -23.45 -11.91 -5.03
C GLU A 16 -23.82 -11.27 -6.37
N LYS A 17 -25.13 -11.11 -6.63
CA LYS A 17 -25.61 -10.45 -7.84
C LYS A 17 -25.03 -9.05 -8.03
N MET A 18 -24.94 -8.26 -6.96
CA MET A 18 -24.36 -6.92 -7.01
C MET A 18 -22.86 -6.97 -7.37
N ILE A 19 -22.13 -7.94 -6.84
CA ILE A 19 -20.69 -8.10 -7.10
C ILE A 19 -20.48 -8.57 -8.54
N GLU A 20 -21.30 -9.48 -9.04
CA GLU A 20 -21.28 -9.97 -10.43
C GLU A 20 -21.61 -8.85 -11.43
N GLU A 21 -22.64 -8.03 -11.16
CA GLU A 21 -23.00 -6.85 -11.96
C GLU A 21 -21.78 -5.90 -12.10
N GLN A 22 -21.03 -5.68 -11.02
CA GLN A 22 -19.83 -4.83 -11.04
C GLN A 22 -18.70 -5.40 -11.91
N VAL A 23 -18.54 -6.72 -11.97
CA VAL A 23 -17.58 -7.37 -12.88
C VAL A 23 -18.04 -7.25 -14.32
N ALA A 24 -19.30 -7.58 -14.58
CA ALA A 24 -19.88 -7.52 -15.93
C ALA A 24 -19.81 -6.12 -16.56
N LEU A 25 -19.93 -5.08 -15.72
CA LEU A 25 -19.80 -3.67 -16.14
C LEU A 25 -18.35 -3.14 -16.10
N ASN A 26 -17.34 -4.01 -15.86
CA ASN A 26 -15.93 -3.62 -15.71
C ASN A 26 -15.66 -2.54 -14.63
N GLU A 27 -16.57 -2.38 -13.66
CA GLU A 27 -16.38 -1.45 -12.53
C GLU A 27 -15.29 -1.92 -11.58
N ILE A 28 -15.10 -3.24 -11.46
CA ILE A 28 -14.09 -3.85 -10.60
C ILE A 28 -13.26 -4.89 -11.36
N ARG A 29 -11.99 -5.01 -10.99
CA ARG A 29 -11.07 -6.03 -11.54
C ARG A 29 -11.29 -7.39 -10.85
N GLN A 30 -10.85 -8.48 -11.50
CA GLN A 30 -10.94 -9.86 -10.99
C GLN A 30 -10.35 -10.03 -9.57
N SER A 31 -9.24 -9.37 -9.27
CA SER A 31 -8.66 -9.39 -7.92
C SER A 31 -9.57 -8.75 -6.85
N THR A 32 -10.34 -7.72 -7.23
CA THR A 32 -11.33 -7.08 -6.35
C THR A 32 -12.57 -7.94 -6.21
N TYR A 33 -13.01 -8.58 -7.30
CA TYR A 33 -14.10 -9.56 -7.31
C TYR A 33 -13.84 -10.69 -6.31
N LYS A 34 -12.70 -11.38 -6.45
CA LYS A 34 -12.30 -12.46 -5.53
C LYS A 34 -12.32 -12.00 -4.07
N ARG A 35 -11.72 -10.85 -3.78
CA ARG A 35 -11.69 -10.30 -2.41
C ARG A 35 -13.08 -9.98 -1.87
N LYS A 36 -14.00 -9.47 -2.71
CA LYS A 36 -15.39 -9.21 -2.28
C LYS A 36 -16.14 -10.51 -1.99
N LEU A 37 -15.94 -11.55 -2.78
CA LEU A 37 -16.52 -12.88 -2.51
C LEU A 37 -15.95 -13.48 -1.21
N GLU A 38 -14.65 -13.37 -0.97
CA GLU A 38 -14.04 -13.78 0.30
C GLU A 38 -14.64 -13.02 1.49
N THR A 39 -14.85 -11.70 1.33
CA THR A 39 -15.51 -10.88 2.37
C THR A 39 -16.97 -11.31 2.57
N LEU A 40 -17.69 -11.64 1.49
CA LEU A 40 -19.08 -12.14 1.56
C LEU A 40 -19.16 -13.48 2.32
N LYS A 41 -18.23 -14.40 2.07
CA LYS A 41 -18.16 -15.68 2.80
C LYS A 41 -17.96 -15.50 4.31
N MET A 42 -17.26 -14.45 4.74
CA MET A 42 -17.10 -14.16 6.15
C MET A 42 -18.42 -13.76 6.82
N LEU A 43 -19.40 -13.26 6.07
CA LEU A 43 -20.74 -12.89 6.55
C LEU A 43 -21.72 -14.09 6.57
N SER A 44 -21.24 -15.32 6.68
CA SER A 44 -22.03 -16.55 6.55
C SER A 44 -23.24 -16.61 7.48
N SER A 45 -23.15 -16.10 8.71
CA SER A 45 -24.27 -16.10 9.67
C SER A 45 -25.45 -15.19 9.24
N LEU A 46 -25.19 -14.25 8.33
CA LEU A 46 -26.22 -13.35 7.76
C LEU A 46 -26.63 -13.79 6.36
N SER A 47 -25.88 -14.68 5.70
CA SER A 47 -26.02 -15.00 4.28
C SER A 47 -27.40 -15.48 3.90
N ASP A 48 -27.96 -16.43 4.66
CA ASP A 48 -29.25 -17.07 4.36
C ASP A 48 -30.46 -16.32 4.92
N LYS A 49 -30.20 -15.24 5.69
CA LYS A 49 -31.29 -14.41 6.22
C LYS A 49 -31.89 -13.55 5.11
N GLN A 50 -33.22 -13.51 5.08
CA GLN A 50 -33.93 -12.57 4.20
C GLN A 50 -33.60 -11.14 4.60
N LEU A 51 -33.33 -10.27 3.64
CA LEU A 51 -32.94 -8.88 3.88
C LEU A 51 -33.90 -8.13 4.81
N ARG A 52 -35.20 -8.41 4.70
CA ARG A 52 -36.24 -7.79 5.55
C ARG A 52 -36.20 -8.25 7.01
N LYS A 53 -35.54 -9.36 7.29
CA LYS A 53 -35.46 -9.96 8.64
C LYS A 53 -34.14 -9.68 9.34
N ILE A 54 -33.18 -9.06 8.64
CA ILE A 54 -31.92 -8.66 9.25
C ILE A 54 -32.16 -7.40 10.07
N THR A 55 -31.89 -7.48 11.35
CA THR A 55 -32.04 -6.38 12.31
C THR A 55 -30.69 -5.77 12.67
N GLU A 56 -30.72 -4.63 13.33
CA GLU A 56 -29.53 -4.01 13.92
C GLU A 56 -28.86 -4.96 14.93
N ASP A 57 -29.66 -5.66 15.77
CA ASP A 57 -29.13 -6.61 16.75
C ASP A 57 -28.40 -7.79 16.11
N ASP A 58 -28.83 -8.27 14.94
CA ASP A 58 -28.12 -9.31 14.20
C ASP A 58 -26.73 -8.85 13.80
N ILE A 59 -26.61 -7.58 13.39
CA ILE A 59 -25.32 -7.00 12.96
C ILE A 59 -24.41 -6.77 14.17
N ILE A 60 -24.99 -6.27 15.27
CA ILE A 60 -24.26 -6.08 16.52
C ILE A 60 -23.73 -7.43 17.03
N ALA A 61 -24.56 -8.47 17.04
CA ALA A 61 -24.16 -9.82 17.45
C ALA A 61 -23.02 -10.34 16.56
N TYR A 62 -23.17 -10.21 15.23
CA TYR A 62 -22.12 -10.62 14.29
C TYR A 62 -20.78 -9.93 14.59
N PHE A 63 -20.77 -8.62 14.78
CA PHE A 63 -19.53 -7.91 15.06
C PHE A 63 -18.95 -8.22 16.43
N LYS A 64 -19.78 -8.42 17.47
CA LYS A 64 -19.30 -8.85 18.81
C LYS A 64 -18.52 -10.16 18.74
N ASP A 65 -18.99 -11.11 17.95
CA ASP A 65 -18.34 -12.42 17.79
C ASP A 65 -17.06 -12.35 16.94
N ASN A 66 -16.81 -11.23 16.24
CA ASN A 66 -15.74 -11.09 15.26
C ASN A 66 -14.81 -9.90 15.54
N LEU A 67 -14.77 -9.36 16.76
CA LEU A 67 -13.90 -8.21 17.11
C LEU A 67 -12.40 -8.54 17.04
N ASP A 68 -12.02 -9.82 16.98
CA ASP A 68 -10.63 -10.26 16.81
C ASP A 68 -10.12 -10.18 15.37
N TYR A 69 -10.98 -9.81 14.42
CA TYR A 69 -10.52 -9.47 13.08
C TYR A 69 -9.75 -8.15 13.09
N ALA A 70 -8.77 -8.02 12.18
CA ALA A 70 -8.06 -6.76 12.00
C ALA A 70 -9.04 -5.62 11.63
N GLN A 71 -8.77 -4.38 12.09
CA GLN A 71 -9.62 -3.22 11.81
C GLN A 71 -9.93 -3.04 10.32
N SER A 72 -8.93 -3.29 9.45
CA SER A 72 -9.12 -3.22 8.00
C SER A 72 -10.09 -4.28 7.46
N THR A 73 -10.23 -5.42 8.14
CA THR A 73 -11.21 -6.46 7.80
C THR A 73 -12.59 -6.05 8.25
N LEU A 74 -12.74 -5.57 9.49
CA LEU A 74 -14.02 -5.04 10.00
C LEU A 74 -14.54 -3.91 9.11
N ASN A 75 -13.66 -3.00 8.67
CA ASN A 75 -14.03 -1.93 7.74
C ASN A 75 -14.56 -2.48 6.40
N LYS A 76 -13.95 -3.53 5.83
CA LYS A 76 -14.42 -4.14 4.57
C LYS A 76 -15.77 -4.82 4.73
N LEU A 77 -15.97 -5.55 5.84
CA LEU A 77 -17.24 -6.18 6.16
C LEU A 77 -18.35 -5.14 6.28
N TYR A 78 -18.11 -4.08 7.02
CA TYR A 78 -19.06 -2.97 7.20
C TYR A 78 -19.38 -2.27 5.87
N GLN A 79 -18.38 -2.02 5.02
CA GLN A 79 -18.56 -1.43 3.71
C GLN A 79 -19.41 -2.33 2.78
N LEU A 80 -19.19 -3.65 2.81
CA LEU A 80 -19.99 -4.59 2.03
C LEU A 80 -21.44 -4.61 2.51
N LEU A 81 -21.68 -4.70 3.84
CA LEU A 81 -23.02 -4.62 4.43
C LEU A 81 -23.72 -3.32 4.00
N GLY A 82 -23.06 -2.18 4.13
CA GLY A 82 -23.62 -0.88 3.73
C GLY A 82 -23.97 -0.80 2.25
N ALA A 83 -23.14 -1.35 1.37
CA ALA A 83 -23.41 -1.38 -0.06
C ALA A 83 -24.65 -2.26 -0.39
N VAL A 84 -24.75 -3.43 0.24
CA VAL A 84 -25.90 -4.35 0.03
C VAL A 84 -27.20 -3.74 0.55
N PHE A 85 -27.24 -3.19 1.77
CA PHE A 85 -28.43 -2.55 2.29
C PHE A 85 -28.84 -1.30 1.51
N LYS A 86 -27.86 -0.50 1.05
CA LYS A 86 -28.16 0.62 0.14
C LYS A 86 -28.79 0.16 -1.18
N LYS A 87 -28.33 -0.96 -1.76
CA LYS A 87 -28.94 -1.56 -2.95
C LYS A 87 -30.35 -2.09 -2.64
N ALA A 88 -30.54 -2.73 -1.48
CA ALA A 88 -31.82 -3.26 -1.02
C ALA A 88 -32.87 -2.14 -0.83
N MET A 89 -32.49 -1.01 -0.27
CA MET A 89 -33.35 0.18 -0.18
C MET A 89 -33.74 0.72 -1.53
N LYS A 90 -32.77 0.86 -2.46
CA LYS A 90 -33.03 1.32 -3.83
C LYS A 90 -34.00 0.41 -4.58
N LYS A 91 -34.00 -0.90 -4.28
CA LYS A 91 -34.95 -1.88 -4.86
C LYS A 91 -36.29 -1.93 -4.11
N GLY A 92 -36.48 -1.18 -3.04
CA GLY A 92 -37.70 -1.22 -2.23
C GLY A 92 -37.87 -2.52 -1.44
N ILE A 93 -36.80 -3.32 -1.28
CA ILE A 93 -36.83 -4.56 -0.49
C ILE A 93 -36.94 -4.23 0.99
N ILE A 94 -36.20 -3.22 1.47
CA ILE A 94 -36.27 -2.67 2.82
C ILE A 94 -36.51 -1.17 2.76
N SER A 95 -37.13 -0.60 3.80
CA SER A 95 -37.40 0.84 3.90
C SER A 95 -36.30 1.60 4.64
N LYS A 96 -35.60 0.94 5.58
CA LYS A 96 -34.55 1.51 6.42
C LYS A 96 -33.36 0.55 6.45
N SER A 97 -32.15 1.12 6.54
CA SER A 97 -30.92 0.32 6.68
C SER A 97 -30.73 -0.09 8.14
N PRO A 98 -30.46 -1.37 8.45
CA PRO A 98 -30.11 -1.77 9.81
C PRO A 98 -28.72 -1.28 10.25
N LEU A 99 -27.98 -0.56 9.39
CA LEU A 99 -26.69 0.07 9.69
C LEU A 99 -26.82 1.57 10.00
N GLU A 100 -28.04 2.15 9.97
CA GLU A 100 -28.20 3.61 9.97
C GLU A 100 -27.57 4.27 11.20
N ASP A 101 -27.74 3.67 12.37
CA ASP A 101 -27.23 4.19 13.63
C ASP A 101 -25.94 3.51 14.10
N LEU A 102 -25.42 2.54 13.33
CA LEU A 102 -24.21 1.80 13.66
C LEU A 102 -22.96 2.44 13.07
N ARG A 103 -21.85 2.28 13.79
CA ARG A 103 -20.51 2.61 13.33
C ARG A 103 -19.66 1.35 13.25
N VAL A 104 -18.61 1.41 12.43
CA VAL A 104 -17.61 0.33 12.39
C VAL A 104 -17.04 0.12 13.80
N PRO A 105 -17.13 -1.10 14.36
CA PRO A 105 -16.60 -1.36 15.69
C PRO A 105 -15.07 -1.31 15.69
N LYS A 106 -14.51 -1.01 16.87
CA LYS A 106 -13.06 -1.07 17.06
C LYS A 106 -12.61 -2.52 17.25
N SER A 107 -11.57 -2.90 16.53
CA SER A 107 -10.96 -4.22 16.64
C SER A 107 -10.25 -4.39 17.99
N HIS A 108 -10.35 -5.59 18.57
CA HIS A 108 -9.50 -6.00 19.70
C HIS A 108 -8.07 -6.36 19.24
N LYS A 109 -7.92 -6.71 17.96
CA LYS A 109 -6.63 -7.10 17.41
C LYS A 109 -5.72 -5.91 17.20
N LYS A 110 -4.66 -5.83 17.98
CA LYS A 110 -3.53 -4.94 17.68
C LYS A 110 -2.79 -5.51 16.46
N THR A 111 -2.64 -4.70 15.42
CA THR A 111 -1.86 -5.07 14.24
C THR A 111 -0.64 -4.18 14.16
N ASP A 112 0.53 -4.82 14.03
CA ASP A 112 1.76 -4.07 13.82
C ASP A 112 1.71 -3.32 12.50
N LYS A 113 2.00 -2.03 12.54
CA LYS A 113 2.17 -1.20 11.34
C LYS A 113 3.41 -1.70 10.57
N VAL A 114 3.36 -1.62 9.26
CA VAL A 114 4.54 -1.81 8.43
C VAL A 114 5.44 -0.58 8.61
N ARG A 115 6.72 -0.80 8.93
CA ARG A 115 7.70 0.27 9.11
C ARG A 115 8.78 0.27 8.02
N ALA A 116 9.50 1.37 7.90
CA ALA A 116 10.75 1.42 7.15
C ALA A 116 11.87 0.67 7.91
N LEU A 117 12.91 0.26 7.20
CA LEU A 117 14.16 -0.19 7.80
C LEU A 117 14.90 1.01 8.40
N THR A 118 15.61 0.79 9.49
CA THR A 118 16.62 1.76 9.95
C THR A 118 17.78 1.84 8.95
N VAL A 119 18.69 2.80 9.13
CA VAL A 119 19.89 2.92 8.28
C VAL A 119 20.75 1.68 8.42
N GLU A 120 20.91 1.18 9.65
CA GLU A 120 21.70 -0.01 9.99
C GLU A 120 21.08 -1.27 9.42
N GLU A 121 19.75 -1.47 9.58
CA GLU A 121 19.04 -2.60 8.97
C GLU A 121 19.14 -2.59 7.44
N GLN A 122 19.02 -1.40 6.83
CA GLN A 122 19.13 -1.24 5.38
C GLN A 122 20.55 -1.58 4.89
N ALA A 123 21.59 -1.08 5.59
CA ALA A 123 22.97 -1.37 5.24
C ALA A 123 23.31 -2.86 5.38
N ARG A 124 22.87 -3.50 6.48
CA ARG A 124 23.04 -4.96 6.67
C ARG A 124 22.31 -5.77 5.61
N LEU A 125 21.05 -5.39 5.27
CA LEU A 125 20.32 -6.05 4.22
C LEU A 125 21.00 -5.92 2.86
N LEU A 126 21.48 -4.72 2.53
CA LEU A 126 22.20 -4.46 1.29
C LEU A 126 23.46 -5.32 1.17
N ASP A 127 24.26 -5.41 2.24
CA ASP A 127 25.44 -6.24 2.30
C ASP A 127 25.11 -7.73 2.07
N VAL A 128 24.06 -8.24 2.74
CA VAL A 128 23.59 -9.62 2.55
C VAL A 128 23.12 -9.88 1.13
N LEU A 129 22.36 -8.97 0.52
CA LEU A 129 21.84 -9.13 -0.84
C LEU A 129 22.94 -9.08 -1.91
N ASN A 130 24.02 -8.33 -1.65
CA ASN A 130 25.15 -8.22 -2.59
C ASN A 130 26.13 -9.41 -2.49
N ASN A 131 26.26 -10.01 -1.30
CA ASN A 131 27.32 -11.00 -1.05
C ASN A 131 26.81 -12.45 -0.91
N ASN A 132 25.51 -12.68 -1.09
CA ASN A 132 24.92 -14.02 -0.96
C ASN A 132 23.95 -14.29 -2.09
N ASP A 133 23.82 -15.57 -2.46
CA ASP A 133 22.84 -16.05 -3.45
C ASP A 133 21.44 -16.11 -2.80
N ILE A 134 20.74 -14.98 -2.86
CA ILE A 134 19.39 -14.83 -2.33
C ILE A 134 18.40 -14.77 -3.50
N ASN A 135 17.47 -15.70 -3.54
CA ASN A 135 16.41 -15.67 -4.56
C ASN A 135 15.67 -14.33 -4.58
N TYR A 136 15.55 -13.74 -5.77
CA TYR A 136 14.89 -12.46 -6.02
C TYR A 136 15.56 -11.25 -5.32
N SER A 137 16.86 -11.35 -4.98
CA SER A 137 17.65 -10.23 -4.45
C SER A 137 17.58 -9.02 -5.38
N GLU A 138 17.61 -9.22 -6.70
CA GLU A 138 17.53 -8.19 -7.71
C GLU A 138 16.22 -7.37 -7.59
N ILE A 139 15.09 -8.03 -7.37
CA ILE A 139 13.78 -7.37 -7.16
C ILE A 139 13.79 -6.55 -5.88
N MET A 140 14.43 -7.07 -4.82
CA MET A 140 14.55 -6.37 -3.53
C MET A 140 15.45 -5.13 -3.69
N LEU A 141 16.58 -5.24 -4.38
CA LEU A 141 17.48 -4.13 -4.67
C LEU A 141 16.79 -3.05 -5.51
N VAL A 142 16.11 -3.42 -6.61
CA VAL A 142 15.34 -2.45 -7.39
C VAL A 142 14.29 -1.74 -6.54
N SER A 143 13.59 -2.46 -5.64
CA SER A 143 12.61 -1.83 -4.74
C SER A 143 13.27 -0.86 -3.76
N MET A 144 14.43 -1.20 -3.22
CA MET A 144 15.19 -0.40 -2.25
C MET A 144 15.69 0.91 -2.86
N PHE A 145 16.10 0.91 -4.14
CA PHE A 145 16.69 2.06 -4.82
C PHE A 145 15.72 2.89 -5.67
N THR A 146 14.49 2.39 -5.90
CA THR A 146 13.49 3.10 -6.73
C THR A 146 12.21 3.44 -5.99
N GLY A 147 11.93 2.75 -4.89
CA GLY A 147 10.65 2.85 -4.20
C GLY A 147 9.45 2.37 -5.02
N MET A 148 9.63 1.68 -6.13
CA MET A 148 8.56 1.11 -6.94
C MET A 148 7.73 0.10 -6.12
N ARG A 149 6.45 -0.06 -6.51
CA ARG A 149 5.62 -1.10 -5.90
C ARG A 149 6.08 -2.49 -6.36
N GLY A 150 6.06 -3.46 -5.45
CA GLY A 150 6.50 -4.83 -5.79
C GLY A 150 5.81 -5.40 -7.03
N GLY A 151 4.51 -5.16 -7.19
CA GLY A 151 3.79 -5.60 -8.40
C GLY A 151 4.23 -4.90 -9.69
N GLU A 152 4.70 -3.66 -9.61
CA GLU A 152 5.26 -2.92 -10.75
C GLU A 152 6.62 -3.54 -11.15
N ILE A 153 7.48 -3.82 -10.17
CA ILE A 153 8.80 -4.43 -10.42
C ILE A 153 8.65 -5.85 -11.00
N CYS A 154 7.78 -6.67 -10.42
CA CYS A 154 7.51 -8.02 -10.92
C CYS A 154 6.88 -8.05 -12.33
N ALA A 155 6.34 -6.91 -12.81
CA ALA A 155 5.75 -6.78 -14.14
C ALA A 155 6.72 -6.21 -15.18
N LEU A 156 7.94 -5.81 -14.80
CA LEU A 156 8.89 -5.19 -15.72
C LEU A 156 9.31 -6.15 -16.82
N ASN A 157 9.35 -5.62 -18.03
CA ASN A 157 10.04 -6.21 -19.16
C ASN A 157 11.38 -5.49 -19.40
N ILE A 158 12.26 -6.10 -20.14
CA ILE A 158 13.55 -5.52 -20.52
C ILE A 158 13.34 -4.20 -21.29
N GLU A 159 12.32 -4.14 -22.15
CA GLU A 159 11.96 -2.97 -22.96
C GLU A 159 11.44 -1.78 -22.14
N ASP A 160 11.08 -2.00 -20.86
CA ASP A 160 10.67 -0.90 -19.97
C ASP A 160 11.87 -0.12 -19.41
N ILE A 161 13.12 -0.58 -19.66
CA ILE A 161 14.32 0.08 -19.18
C ILE A 161 14.89 0.97 -20.30
N ASP A 162 14.79 2.27 -20.11
CA ASP A 162 15.37 3.27 -21.01
C ASP A 162 16.78 3.66 -20.52
N PHE A 163 17.79 2.97 -21.02
CA PHE A 163 19.19 3.22 -20.66
C PHE A 163 19.75 4.52 -21.25
N GLN A 164 19.14 5.10 -22.28
CA GLN A 164 19.57 6.38 -22.84
C GLN A 164 19.18 7.54 -21.91
N ASN A 165 18.00 7.46 -21.31
CA ASN A 165 17.47 8.47 -20.39
C ASN A 165 17.63 8.07 -18.92
N ASN A 166 18.29 6.96 -18.62
CA ASN A 166 18.43 6.42 -17.25
C ASN A 166 17.09 6.40 -16.50
N CYS A 167 16.10 5.74 -17.06
CA CYS A 167 14.80 5.62 -16.39
C CYS A 167 14.09 4.28 -16.65
N ILE A 168 13.21 3.93 -15.72
CA ILE A 168 12.30 2.79 -15.82
C ILE A 168 10.91 3.33 -16.17
N ILE A 169 10.29 2.78 -17.21
CA ILE A 169 8.93 3.12 -17.64
C ILE A 169 7.96 2.23 -16.89
N VAL A 170 7.22 2.80 -15.96
CA VAL A 170 6.20 2.08 -15.17
C VAL A 170 4.83 2.28 -15.83
N ASN A 171 4.28 1.23 -16.42
CA ASN A 171 2.99 1.25 -17.11
C ASN A 171 2.11 0.04 -16.75
N LYS A 172 2.62 -0.93 -16.01
CA LYS A 172 1.94 -2.17 -15.69
C LYS A 172 2.24 -2.67 -14.27
N THR A 173 1.43 -3.59 -13.79
CA THR A 173 1.60 -4.23 -12.48
C THR A 173 1.07 -5.65 -12.51
N THR A 174 1.69 -6.54 -11.74
CA THR A 174 1.15 -7.88 -11.53
C THR A 174 0.03 -7.86 -10.48
N SER A 175 -0.96 -8.72 -10.68
CA SER A 175 -2.01 -9.03 -9.70
C SER A 175 -2.36 -10.52 -9.76
N ARG A 176 -3.01 -11.06 -8.73
CA ARG A 176 -3.52 -12.43 -8.76
C ARG A 176 -4.86 -12.50 -9.49
N GLY A 177 -4.97 -13.45 -10.41
CA GLY A 177 -6.23 -13.88 -11.01
C GLY A 177 -7.08 -14.74 -10.07
N GLY A 178 -8.28 -15.09 -10.51
CA GLY A 178 -9.20 -15.92 -9.76
C GLY A 178 -8.68 -17.34 -9.48
N ASP A 179 -7.92 -17.90 -10.40
CA ASP A 179 -7.25 -19.20 -10.37
C ASP A 179 -5.84 -19.20 -9.75
N ASN A 180 -5.49 -18.14 -9.06
CA ASN A 180 -4.13 -17.85 -8.56
C ASN A 180 -3.07 -17.60 -9.65
N SER A 181 -3.46 -17.50 -10.92
CA SER A 181 -2.57 -17.07 -11.99
C SER A 181 -2.03 -15.64 -11.73
N VAL A 182 -0.87 -15.34 -12.31
CA VAL A 182 -0.34 -13.97 -12.30
C VAL A 182 -0.87 -13.26 -13.53
N ILE A 183 -1.63 -12.19 -13.30
CA ILE A 183 -2.15 -11.33 -14.35
C ILE A 183 -1.32 -10.05 -14.39
N VAL A 184 -0.76 -9.74 -15.54
CA VAL A 184 -0.15 -8.44 -15.81
C VAL A 184 -1.25 -7.49 -16.28
N ASN A 185 -1.43 -6.40 -15.58
CA ASN A 185 -2.42 -5.38 -15.93
C ASN A 185 -1.71 -4.05 -16.17
N GLU A 186 -2.25 -3.26 -17.08
CA GLU A 186 -1.88 -1.84 -17.16
C GLU A 186 -2.19 -1.12 -15.85
N THR A 187 -1.44 -0.08 -15.54
CA THR A 187 -1.70 0.74 -14.36
C THR A 187 -3.07 1.41 -14.45
N LYS A 188 -3.79 1.46 -13.32
CA LYS A 188 -5.19 1.93 -13.27
C LYS A 188 -5.40 3.41 -13.53
N THR A 189 -4.34 4.21 -13.44
CA THR A 189 -4.43 5.67 -13.45
C THR A 189 -3.22 6.26 -14.17
N GLU A 190 -3.38 7.44 -14.76
CA GLU A 190 -2.25 8.22 -15.31
C GLU A 190 -1.14 8.45 -14.26
N ALA A 191 -1.50 8.65 -13.00
CA ALA A 191 -0.51 8.75 -11.91
C ALA A 191 0.29 7.45 -11.68
N GLY A 192 -0.23 6.30 -12.14
CA GLY A 192 0.48 5.02 -12.13
C GLY A 192 1.46 4.90 -13.29
N MET A 193 1.19 5.57 -14.42
CA MET A 193 2.11 5.64 -15.56
C MET A 193 3.14 6.74 -15.29
N ARG A 194 4.38 6.36 -15.10
CA ARG A 194 5.44 7.30 -14.76
C ARG A 194 6.80 6.80 -15.20
N LYS A 195 7.73 7.71 -15.37
CA LYS A 195 9.17 7.41 -15.50
C LYS A 195 9.79 7.52 -14.10
N VAL A 196 10.52 6.49 -13.71
CA VAL A 196 11.31 6.46 -12.48
C VAL A 196 12.77 6.61 -12.89
N LEU A 197 13.38 7.74 -12.53
CA LEU A 197 14.79 7.98 -12.80
C LEU A 197 15.66 7.03 -11.97
N ILE A 198 16.71 6.53 -12.56
CA ILE A 198 17.71 5.65 -11.94
C ILE A 198 19.10 6.27 -12.08
N ASN A 199 19.95 6.02 -11.11
CA ASN A 199 21.35 6.42 -11.17
C ASN A 199 22.17 5.42 -12.03
N ASN A 200 23.42 5.78 -12.32
CA ASN A 200 24.29 4.96 -13.15
C ASN A 200 24.57 3.57 -12.54
N ASP A 201 24.68 3.49 -11.21
CA ASP A 201 24.97 2.22 -10.55
C ASP A 201 23.81 1.23 -10.71
N LEU A 202 22.57 1.71 -10.52
CA LEU A 202 21.38 0.89 -10.73
C LEU A 202 21.20 0.54 -12.24
N ALA A 203 21.56 1.45 -13.13
CA ALA A 203 21.54 1.16 -14.58
C ALA A 203 22.56 0.08 -14.95
N ALA A 204 23.78 0.11 -14.39
CA ALA A 204 24.80 -0.93 -14.57
C ALA A 204 24.32 -2.27 -14.02
N PHE A 205 23.79 -2.28 -12.80
CA PHE A 205 23.21 -3.47 -12.16
C PHE A 205 22.09 -4.08 -13.00
N LEU A 206 21.17 -3.27 -13.54
CA LEU A 206 20.10 -3.77 -14.41
C LEU A 206 20.64 -4.35 -15.72
N LYS A 207 21.73 -3.80 -16.29
CA LYS A 207 22.41 -4.40 -17.45
C LYS A 207 22.96 -5.77 -17.14
N GLU A 208 23.56 -5.96 -15.96
CA GLU A 208 24.02 -7.28 -15.50
C GLU A 208 22.88 -8.26 -15.35
N CYS A 209 21.76 -7.85 -14.73
CA CYS A 209 20.56 -8.67 -14.61
C CYS A 209 19.98 -9.10 -15.96
N ILE A 210 20.06 -8.25 -16.98
CA ILE A 210 19.59 -8.54 -18.34
C ILE A 210 20.53 -9.49 -19.06
N GLY A 211 21.84 -9.30 -18.91
CA GLY A 211 22.84 -10.06 -19.64
C GLY A 211 22.66 -9.93 -21.15
N GLU A 212 22.70 -11.05 -21.88
CA GLU A 212 22.53 -11.08 -23.34
C GLU A 212 21.06 -11.09 -23.81
N ARG A 213 20.10 -11.06 -22.90
CA ARG A 213 18.68 -11.09 -23.28
C ARG A 213 18.28 -9.79 -23.97
N THR A 214 17.51 -9.92 -25.06
CA THR A 214 17.06 -8.77 -25.86
C THR A 214 15.62 -8.35 -25.63
N GLY A 215 14.86 -9.11 -24.83
CA GLY A 215 13.46 -8.79 -24.56
C GLY A 215 12.79 -9.77 -23.59
N GLY A 216 11.51 -9.51 -23.29
CA GLY A 216 10.68 -10.31 -22.38
C GLY A 216 10.74 -9.85 -20.92
N SER A 217 10.21 -10.67 -20.02
CA SER A 217 10.16 -10.34 -18.59
C SER A 217 11.56 -10.13 -18.02
N LEU A 218 11.76 -9.01 -17.33
CA LEU A 218 13.05 -8.70 -16.69
C LEU A 218 13.38 -9.73 -15.59
N PHE A 219 12.40 -10.08 -14.78
CA PHE A 219 12.52 -11.05 -13.69
C PHE A 219 11.57 -12.22 -13.88
N VAL A 220 12.13 -13.42 -13.79
CA VAL A 220 11.39 -14.68 -13.93
C VAL A 220 11.71 -15.62 -12.76
N SER A 221 10.76 -16.49 -12.43
CA SER A 221 11.01 -17.56 -11.46
C SER A 221 11.85 -18.69 -12.09
N SER A 222 12.36 -19.60 -11.27
CA SER A 222 13.11 -20.79 -11.71
C SER A 222 12.37 -21.63 -12.77
N ASN A 223 11.04 -21.55 -12.82
CA ASN A 223 10.19 -22.25 -13.80
C ASN A 223 9.84 -21.35 -15.01
N ASN A 224 10.57 -20.29 -15.23
CA ASN A 224 10.36 -19.32 -16.30
C ASN A 224 8.94 -18.68 -16.29
N LYS A 225 8.32 -18.57 -15.10
CA LYS A 225 7.00 -17.94 -14.88
C LYS A 225 7.15 -16.54 -14.29
N PRO A 226 6.16 -15.66 -14.47
CA PRO A 226 6.16 -14.37 -13.82
C PRO A 226 6.31 -14.50 -12.31
N VAL A 227 7.15 -13.67 -11.71
CA VAL A 227 7.38 -13.62 -10.26
C VAL A 227 6.21 -12.94 -9.57
N THR A 228 5.82 -13.46 -8.40
CA THR A 228 4.78 -12.87 -7.56
C THR A 228 5.39 -12.10 -6.40
N THR A 229 4.71 -11.04 -5.97
CA THR A 229 5.11 -10.28 -4.77
C THR A 229 5.11 -11.14 -3.51
N GLN A 230 4.31 -12.22 -3.46
CA GLN A 230 4.31 -13.14 -2.33
C GLN A 230 5.58 -13.98 -2.27
N GLN A 231 6.08 -14.46 -3.43
CA GLN A 231 7.36 -15.16 -3.48
C GLN A 231 8.49 -14.26 -2.99
N VAL A 232 8.56 -13.03 -3.51
CA VAL A 232 9.58 -12.07 -3.08
C VAL A 232 9.46 -11.78 -1.57
N ASN A 233 8.24 -11.57 -1.06
CA ASN A 233 8.02 -11.31 0.36
C ASN A 233 8.40 -12.52 1.24
N TYR A 234 8.20 -13.74 0.77
CA TYR A 234 8.63 -14.96 1.46
C TYR A 234 10.17 -15.00 1.60
N TYR A 235 10.90 -14.79 0.51
CA TYR A 235 12.37 -14.76 0.54
C TYR A 235 12.90 -13.57 1.30
N PHE A 236 12.30 -12.40 1.18
CA PHE A 236 12.64 -11.22 1.98
C PHE A 236 12.55 -11.52 3.48
N TRP A 237 11.42 -12.10 3.93
CA TRP A 237 11.24 -12.45 5.34
C TRP A 237 12.24 -13.50 5.82
N ASN A 238 12.51 -14.55 5.01
CA ASN A 238 13.51 -15.56 5.32
C ASN A 238 14.91 -14.94 5.44
N THR A 239 15.28 -14.03 4.54
CA THR A 239 16.56 -13.31 4.59
C THR A 239 16.69 -12.50 5.88
N LEU A 240 15.66 -11.72 6.25
CA LEU A 240 15.68 -10.97 7.51
C LEU A 240 15.89 -11.88 8.71
N LYS A 241 15.23 -13.03 8.72
CA LYS A 241 15.32 -14.02 9.81
C LYS A 241 16.66 -14.74 9.83
N GLN A 242 17.13 -15.22 8.68
CA GLN A 242 18.37 -16.00 8.56
C GLN A 242 19.60 -15.21 8.96
N TYR A 243 19.65 -13.92 8.60
CA TYR A 243 20.78 -13.04 8.85
C TYR A 243 20.56 -12.11 10.05
N ASP A 244 19.48 -12.34 10.83
CA ASP A 244 19.09 -11.55 12.03
C ASP A 244 19.16 -10.04 11.79
N ILE A 245 18.59 -9.57 10.67
CA ILE A 245 18.70 -8.17 10.22
C ILE A 245 17.74 -7.29 11.01
N GLN A 246 16.53 -7.80 11.32
CA GLN A 246 15.49 -7.01 11.97
C GLN A 246 15.82 -6.74 13.45
N ASP A 247 15.82 -5.47 13.82
CA ASP A 247 15.85 -5.06 15.24
C ASP A 247 14.49 -5.36 15.88
N LYS A 248 14.47 -6.36 16.78
CA LYS A 248 13.27 -6.83 17.48
C LYS A 248 12.80 -5.90 18.60
N SER A 249 13.64 -4.92 18.99
CA SER A 249 13.27 -3.91 19.99
C SER A 249 12.35 -2.84 19.41
N LEU A 250 12.33 -2.69 18.08
CA LEU A 250 11.53 -1.70 17.39
C LEU A 250 10.11 -2.22 17.10
N GLN A 251 9.11 -1.38 17.40
CA GLN A 251 7.73 -1.69 17.07
C GLN A 251 7.50 -1.65 15.55
N GLY A 252 6.64 -2.53 15.08
CA GLY A 252 6.26 -2.65 13.67
C GLY A 252 6.90 -3.85 12.98
N LYS A 253 6.33 -4.21 11.84
CA LYS A 253 6.80 -5.36 11.06
C LYS A 253 7.49 -4.91 9.78
N LEU A 254 8.46 -5.72 9.34
CA LEU A 254 9.10 -5.58 8.05
C LEU A 254 8.45 -6.55 7.05
N THR A 255 8.20 -6.07 5.85
CA THR A 255 7.68 -6.81 4.71
C THR A 255 8.42 -6.36 3.47
N PHE A 256 8.28 -7.06 2.35
CA PHE A 256 8.87 -6.57 1.09
C PHE A 256 8.44 -5.12 0.76
N HIS A 257 7.21 -4.73 1.11
CA HIS A 257 6.74 -3.34 0.93
C HIS A 257 7.49 -2.32 1.81
N SER A 258 8.14 -2.77 2.90
CA SER A 258 8.99 -1.93 3.72
C SER A 258 10.17 -1.30 2.96
N LEU A 259 10.66 -1.96 1.90
CA LEU A 259 11.73 -1.40 1.06
C LEU A 259 11.29 -0.10 0.37
N ARG A 260 10.04 -0.05 -0.10
CA ARG A 260 9.46 1.19 -0.63
C ARG A 260 9.25 2.24 0.46
N HIS A 261 8.81 1.85 1.66
CA HIS A 261 8.73 2.77 2.81
C HIS A 261 10.11 3.31 3.15
N THR A 262 11.13 2.46 3.16
CA THR A 262 12.54 2.84 3.40
C THR A 262 13.02 3.85 2.39
N PHE A 263 12.81 3.60 1.10
CA PHE A 263 13.15 4.57 0.05
C PHE A 263 12.46 5.93 0.27
N ALA A 264 11.16 5.91 0.57
CA ALA A 264 10.40 7.14 0.85
C ALA A 264 10.98 7.88 2.06
N THR A 265 11.31 7.16 3.14
CA THR A 265 11.94 7.72 4.34
C THR A 265 13.28 8.34 4.02
N ARG A 266 14.16 7.66 3.27
CA ARG A 266 15.47 8.22 2.85
C ARG A 266 15.32 9.48 1.99
N CYS A 267 14.33 9.51 1.09
CA CYS A 267 14.01 10.71 0.31
C CYS A 267 13.61 11.88 1.21
N ILE A 268 12.80 11.64 2.24
CA ILE A 268 12.35 12.68 3.18
C ILE A 268 13.55 13.18 4.01
N GLU A 269 14.35 12.29 4.55
CA GLU A 269 15.55 12.59 5.32
C GLU A 269 16.60 13.37 4.51
N SER A 270 16.65 13.13 3.19
CA SER A 270 17.50 13.88 2.26
C SER A 270 16.87 15.18 1.74
N GLY A 271 15.70 15.58 2.25
CA GLY A 271 15.07 16.86 1.94
C GLY A 271 14.26 16.89 0.64
N VAL A 272 13.90 15.73 0.06
CA VAL A 272 13.03 15.68 -1.13
C VAL A 272 11.65 16.25 -0.81
N PRO A 273 11.15 17.28 -1.54
CA PRO A 273 9.85 17.87 -1.25
C PRO A 273 8.68 16.87 -1.41
N PRO A 274 7.59 16.99 -0.60
CA PRO A 274 6.46 16.05 -0.63
C PRO A 274 5.85 15.85 -2.01
N LYS A 275 5.72 16.91 -2.79
CA LYS A 275 5.14 16.86 -4.13
C LYS A 275 6.02 16.10 -5.13
N VAL A 276 7.34 16.24 -5.00
CA VAL A 276 8.31 15.50 -5.81
C VAL A 276 8.28 14.02 -5.43
N LEU A 277 8.27 13.70 -4.13
CA LEU A 277 8.17 12.33 -3.64
C LEU A 277 6.86 11.67 -4.06
N GLN A 278 5.72 12.40 -4.02
CA GLN A 278 4.44 11.93 -4.53
C GLN A 278 4.56 11.45 -5.98
N LYS A 279 5.22 12.24 -6.84
CA LYS A 279 5.43 11.93 -8.26
C LYS A 279 6.34 10.72 -8.44
N ILE A 280 7.46 10.66 -7.74
CA ILE A 280 8.41 9.52 -7.78
C ILE A 280 7.69 8.22 -7.42
N LEU A 281 6.95 8.23 -6.31
CA LEU A 281 6.24 7.05 -5.83
C LEU A 281 4.97 6.73 -6.64
N GLY A 282 4.42 7.68 -7.39
CA GLY A 282 3.15 7.50 -8.10
C GLY A 282 1.97 7.32 -7.12
N HIS A 283 1.89 8.17 -6.09
CA HIS A 283 0.73 8.22 -5.21
C HIS A 283 -0.35 9.09 -5.82
N LYS A 284 -1.56 8.52 -6.01
CA LYS A 284 -2.71 9.26 -6.52
C LYS A 284 -3.11 10.39 -5.57
N ASP A 285 -3.07 10.12 -4.26
CA ASP A 285 -3.41 11.07 -3.21
C ASP A 285 -2.15 11.48 -2.44
N ILE A 286 -1.95 12.78 -2.29
CA ILE A 286 -0.83 13.36 -1.54
C ILE A 286 -0.87 12.95 -0.06
N SER A 287 -2.05 12.68 0.51
CA SER A 287 -2.22 12.26 1.90
C SER A 287 -1.39 11.02 2.23
N VAL A 288 -1.27 10.09 1.27
CA VAL A 288 -0.43 8.88 1.44
C VAL A 288 1.04 9.24 1.62
N THR A 289 1.53 10.23 0.87
CA THR A 289 2.90 10.74 1.01
C THR A 289 3.06 11.51 2.31
N MET A 290 2.10 12.36 2.67
CA MET A 290 2.15 13.16 3.89
C MET A 290 2.12 12.31 5.15
N ASN A 291 1.43 11.17 5.17
CA ASN A 291 1.48 10.24 6.29
C ASN A 291 2.90 9.74 6.56
N VAL A 292 3.67 9.42 5.50
CA VAL A 292 5.09 9.03 5.65
C VAL A 292 5.92 10.20 6.16
N TYR A 293 5.63 11.42 5.70
CA TYR A 293 6.29 12.63 6.19
C TYR A 293 6.03 12.84 7.69
N CYS A 294 4.78 12.72 8.15
CA CYS A 294 4.47 12.87 9.58
C CYS A 294 5.24 11.88 10.46
N ASP A 295 5.30 10.60 10.05
CA ASP A 295 6.04 9.57 10.80
C ASP A 295 7.57 9.86 10.90
N VAL A 296 8.13 10.59 9.91
CA VAL A 296 9.56 10.97 9.87
C VAL A 296 9.79 12.28 10.61
N PHE A 297 8.93 13.28 10.45
CA PHE A 297 9.09 14.60 11.05
C PHE A 297 9.06 14.59 12.58
N GLU A 298 8.23 13.75 13.20
CA GLU A 298 8.26 13.59 14.67
C GLU A 298 9.67 13.30 15.22
N LYS A 299 10.53 12.66 14.39
CA LYS A 299 11.93 12.37 14.77
C LYS A 299 12.91 13.52 14.53
N PHE A 300 12.57 14.46 13.64
CA PHE A 300 13.46 15.54 13.20
C PHE A 300 12.99 16.94 13.61
N GLU A 301 11.90 17.06 14.37
CA GLU A 301 11.31 18.34 14.76
C GLU A 301 12.34 19.29 15.41
N ALA A 302 13.12 18.77 16.36
CA ALA A 302 14.15 19.55 17.04
C ALA A 302 15.28 20.03 16.10
N ALA A 303 15.69 19.21 15.13
CA ALA A 303 16.71 19.58 14.16
C ALA A 303 16.23 20.68 13.21
N HIS A 304 14.96 20.60 12.77
CA HIS A 304 14.38 21.62 11.91
C HIS A 304 14.14 22.95 12.64
N LEU A 305 13.73 22.93 13.91
CA LEU A 305 13.64 24.14 14.76
C LEU A 305 14.99 24.82 14.90
N ASN A 306 16.07 24.06 15.12
CA ASN A 306 17.44 24.61 15.18
C ASN A 306 17.85 25.26 13.85
N ALA A 307 17.44 24.69 12.71
CA ALA A 307 17.73 25.28 11.39
C ALA A 307 16.98 26.61 11.20
N VAL A 308 15.73 26.70 11.64
CA VAL A 308 14.93 27.95 11.62
C VAL A 308 15.57 29.00 12.53
N ASP A 309 15.97 28.63 13.76
CA ASP A 309 16.65 29.54 14.69
C ASP A 309 17.96 30.07 14.10
N LYS A 310 18.77 29.21 13.49
CA LYS A 310 19.99 29.61 12.79
C LYS A 310 19.71 30.57 11.63
N TYR A 311 18.68 30.30 10.82
CA TYR A 311 18.26 31.17 9.72
C TYR A 311 17.82 32.54 10.24
N MET A 312 17.00 32.58 11.30
CA MET A 312 16.56 33.82 11.92
C MET A 312 17.73 34.64 12.44
N LYS A 313 18.67 34.02 13.16
CA LYS A 313 19.88 34.68 13.67
C LYS A 313 20.74 35.25 12.54
N LEU A 314 20.94 34.53 11.46
CA LEU A 314 21.69 35.01 10.28
C LEU A 314 21.02 36.22 9.61
N ASN A 315 19.73 36.38 9.74
CA ASN A 315 18.98 37.51 9.19
C ASN A 315 18.67 38.59 10.24
N ASN A 316 19.35 38.59 11.39
CA ASN A 316 19.17 39.53 12.51
C ASN A 316 17.75 39.51 13.11
N ILE A 317 17.01 38.41 12.95
CA ILE A 317 15.71 38.19 13.58
C ILE A 317 15.96 37.49 14.91
N VAL A 318 16.26 38.26 15.96
CA VAL A 318 16.64 37.74 17.27
C VAL A 318 15.60 38.17 18.32
N LEU A 319 15.20 37.24 19.18
CA LEU A 319 14.32 37.52 20.31
C LEU A 319 15.13 38.26 21.40
N GLY A 320 14.75 39.47 21.75
CA GLY A 320 15.41 40.30 22.76
C GLY A 320 15.79 41.69 22.25
N LYS A 321 16.05 42.64 23.15
CA LYS A 321 16.49 44.00 22.75
C LYS A 321 17.86 43.91 22.07
N SER A 322 17.99 44.40 20.85
CA SER A 322 19.32 44.64 20.25
C SER A 322 20.04 45.64 21.14
N GLU A 323 21.19 45.28 21.66
CA GLU A 323 22.12 46.27 22.23
C GLU A 323 22.51 47.22 21.12
N THR A 324 21.86 48.37 21.07
CA THR A 324 22.27 49.49 20.25
C THR A 324 23.67 49.91 20.75
N LYS A 325 24.72 49.48 20.05
CA LYS A 325 26.04 50.06 20.24
C LYS A 325 25.93 51.55 19.92
N THR A 326 25.87 52.34 20.98
CA THR A 326 26.00 53.80 20.88
C THR A 326 27.43 54.09 20.38
N VAL A 327 27.55 54.38 19.08
CA VAL A 327 28.80 54.94 18.54
C VAL A 327 28.92 56.34 19.10
N LYS A 328 29.73 56.54 20.13
CA LYS A 328 30.17 57.88 20.52
C LYS A 328 31.05 58.40 19.39
N VAL A 329 30.51 59.33 18.62
CA VAL A 329 31.32 60.19 17.76
C VAL A 329 32.04 61.16 18.66
N ALA A 330 33.40 61.12 18.66
CA ALA A 330 34.29 62.08 19.25
C ALA A 330 34.53 63.24 18.30
#